data_806b836abc15e2531480b0f270ce220b
#
_entry.id   806b836abc15e2531480b0f270ce220b
#
_cell.length_a   1.000
_cell.length_b   1.000
_cell.length_c   1.000
_cell.angle_alpha   90.00
_cell.angle_beta   90.00
_cell.angle_gamma   90.00
#
_symmetry.space_group_name_H-M   'P 1'
#
loop_
_entity.id
_entity.type
_entity.pdbx_description
1 polymer ?
#
loop_
_entity_poly.entity_id
_entity_poly.type
_entity_poly.pdbx_seq_one_letter_code
_entity_poly.pdbx_strand_id
1 'polypeptide(L)'
;MWANNLRIIGVVLGTLALYTLIANKIPQVQSEVPRALSLGANVTPEQLVAAGDQLYHGAGGCTACHGLGTRAPNLLTDEKGQGQIGARCGKRESGKNCKAYLYESLTSPRAYVVQGYEPIMPEMGRILSPQQLWALVAFLESNGGTVDVSASDIPAANAASGANSGAAGAPPAAGIAGGSTDPMTIIRGAGCTGCHKISGEGGAIGPDLTHVGSRLSANLIRESILLPDAKVAKGFEKFKGVMPKTFGNQLTGAQLEALVQFLASHK
;
A
#
# COMPACT_ATOMS: atom_id res chain seq x y z
N MET A 1 -51.49 7.08 26.45
CA MET A 1 -50.75 7.10 25.18
C MET A 1 -49.78 8.25 25.01
N TRP A 2 -50.16 9.51 25.29
CA TRP A 2 -49.29 10.67 25.13
C TRP A 2 -48.01 10.62 25.96
N ALA A 3 -48.09 10.21 27.24
CA ALA A 3 -46.92 10.12 28.12
C ALA A 3 -45.83 9.12 27.63
N ASN A 4 -46.27 8.03 27.03
CA ASN A 4 -45.31 7.03 26.45
C ASN A 4 -44.66 7.58 25.19
N ASN A 5 -45.39 8.28 24.33
CA ASN A 5 -44.82 8.91 23.13
C ASN A 5 -43.81 10.01 23.51
N LEU A 6 -44.06 10.81 24.54
CA LEU A 6 -43.12 11.80 25.05
C LEU A 6 -41.84 11.16 25.59
N ARG A 7 -41.94 10.01 26.28
CA ARG A 7 -40.75 9.26 26.76
C ARG A 7 -39.93 8.71 25.58
N ILE A 8 -40.60 8.13 24.57
CA ILE A 8 -39.93 7.64 23.38
C ILE A 8 -39.20 8.78 22.64
N ILE A 9 -39.87 9.89 22.41
CA ILE A 9 -39.27 11.09 21.79
C ILE A 9 -38.09 11.60 22.62
N GLY A 10 -38.19 11.65 23.92
CA GLY A 10 -37.10 12.05 24.80
C GLY A 10 -35.88 11.15 24.71
N VAL A 11 -36.07 9.83 24.65
CA VAL A 11 -34.99 8.87 24.49
C VAL A 11 -34.34 9.04 23.12
N VAL A 12 -35.13 9.14 22.04
CA VAL A 12 -34.60 9.32 20.67
C VAL A 12 -33.78 10.61 20.56
N LEU A 13 -34.32 11.73 21.03
CA LEU A 13 -33.62 13.02 20.99
C LEU A 13 -32.35 13.01 21.87
N GLY A 14 -32.43 12.40 23.04
CA GLY A 14 -31.25 12.25 23.92
C GLY A 14 -30.15 11.40 23.27
N THR A 15 -30.52 10.30 22.64
CA THR A 15 -29.58 9.42 21.91
C THR A 15 -28.95 10.16 20.73
N LEU A 16 -29.75 10.86 19.92
CA LEU A 16 -29.24 11.66 18.81
C LEU A 16 -28.27 12.76 19.28
N ALA A 17 -28.64 13.48 20.34
CA ALA A 17 -27.79 14.53 20.93
C ALA A 17 -26.45 13.93 21.41
N LEU A 18 -26.50 12.78 22.11
CA LEU A 18 -25.30 12.09 22.58
C LEU A 18 -24.37 11.67 21.44
N TYR A 19 -24.91 11.02 20.41
CA TYR A 19 -24.09 10.62 19.26
C TYR A 19 -23.54 11.80 18.48
N THR A 20 -24.30 12.87 18.32
CA THR A 20 -23.81 14.11 17.68
C THR A 20 -22.68 14.73 18.49
N LEU A 21 -22.78 14.74 19.81
CA LEU A 21 -21.75 15.28 20.70
C LEU A 21 -20.48 14.42 20.62
N ILE A 22 -20.60 13.10 20.61
CA ILE A 22 -19.47 12.18 20.44
C ILE A 22 -18.83 12.38 19.07
N ALA A 23 -19.63 12.40 17.99
CA ALA A 23 -19.13 12.58 16.62
C ALA A 23 -18.34 13.88 16.45
N ASN A 24 -18.81 14.98 17.07
CA ASN A 24 -18.12 16.28 17.04
C ASN A 24 -16.84 16.32 17.90
N LYS A 25 -16.68 15.40 18.85
CA LYS A 25 -15.47 15.28 19.67
C LYS A 25 -14.40 14.39 19.06
N ILE A 26 -14.77 13.53 18.09
CA ILE A 26 -13.82 12.71 17.36
C ILE A 26 -13.10 13.61 16.35
N PRO A 27 -11.77 13.81 16.47
CA PRO A 27 -11.03 14.59 15.49
C PRO A 27 -11.16 13.91 14.13
N GLN A 28 -11.71 14.63 13.16
CA GLN A 28 -11.79 14.18 11.77
C GLN A 28 -10.38 14.19 11.20
N VAL A 29 -9.77 13.02 11.08
CA VAL A 29 -8.52 12.88 10.33
C VAL A 29 -8.88 13.02 8.84
N GLN A 30 -8.63 14.20 8.29
CA GLN A 30 -8.64 14.36 6.84
C GLN A 30 -7.44 13.59 6.32
N SER A 31 -7.68 12.44 5.68
CA SER A 31 -6.64 11.78 4.90
C SER A 31 -6.35 12.70 3.70
N GLU A 32 -5.29 13.49 3.81
CA GLU A 32 -4.76 14.14 2.61
C GLU A 32 -4.38 13.05 1.63
N VAL A 33 -4.92 13.13 0.43
CA VAL A 33 -4.49 12.29 -0.68
C VAL A 33 -2.98 12.47 -0.81
N PRO A 34 -2.17 11.41 -0.72
CA PRO A 34 -0.73 11.54 -0.86
C PRO A 34 -0.44 12.29 -2.16
N ARG A 35 0.15 13.49 -2.05
CA ARG A 35 0.58 14.24 -3.23
C ARG A 35 1.54 13.34 -4.00
N ALA A 36 1.33 13.21 -5.29
CA ALA A 36 2.29 12.54 -6.15
C ALA A 36 3.66 13.19 -5.87
N LEU A 37 4.57 12.41 -5.28
CA LEU A 37 5.91 12.88 -4.94
C LEU A 37 6.65 13.09 -6.25
N SER A 38 6.59 14.30 -6.79
CA SER A 38 7.51 14.75 -7.81
C SER A 38 8.84 15.07 -7.12
N LEU A 39 9.65 14.04 -6.86
CA LEU A 39 11.00 14.20 -6.40
C LEU A 39 11.81 14.74 -7.58
N GLY A 40 12.06 16.06 -7.59
CA GLY A 40 12.89 16.72 -8.58
C GLY A 40 14.36 16.27 -8.48
N ALA A 41 15.17 16.65 -9.48
CA ALA A 41 16.60 16.30 -9.52
C ALA A 41 17.43 16.84 -8.31
N ASN A 42 16.89 17.75 -7.53
CA ASN A 42 17.53 18.38 -6.37
C ASN A 42 16.80 18.04 -5.05
N VAL A 43 16.33 16.82 -4.91
CA VAL A 43 15.66 16.38 -3.67
C VAL A 43 16.65 16.32 -2.51
N THR A 44 16.28 16.92 -1.35
CA THR A 44 17.11 16.83 -0.14
C THR A 44 16.85 15.53 0.63
N PRO A 45 17.82 15.08 1.46
CA PRO A 45 17.60 13.91 2.32
C PRO A 45 16.34 14.03 3.21
N GLU A 46 16.08 15.22 3.74
CA GLU A 46 14.88 15.46 4.58
C GLU A 46 13.59 15.30 3.79
N GLN A 47 13.57 15.74 2.54
CA GLN A 47 12.42 15.55 1.65
C GLN A 47 12.21 14.08 1.31
N LEU A 48 13.29 13.31 1.12
CA LEU A 48 13.23 11.87 0.91
C LEU A 48 12.68 11.15 2.14
N VAL A 49 13.15 11.50 3.33
CA VAL A 49 12.66 10.94 4.60
C VAL A 49 11.18 11.22 4.78
N ALA A 50 10.75 12.47 4.58
CA ALA A 50 9.34 12.84 4.70
C ALA A 50 8.45 12.10 3.69
N ALA A 51 8.96 11.92 2.48
CA ALA A 51 8.31 11.16 1.42
C ALA A 51 8.19 9.67 1.76
N GLY A 52 9.26 9.09 2.29
CA GLY A 52 9.30 7.71 2.73
C GLY A 52 8.37 7.44 3.90
N ASP A 53 8.27 8.38 4.86
CA ASP A 53 7.35 8.32 5.99
C ASP A 53 5.89 8.24 5.50
N GLN A 54 5.50 9.13 4.59
CA GLN A 54 4.16 9.11 3.99
C GLN A 54 3.87 7.79 3.25
N LEU A 55 4.85 7.24 2.53
CA LEU A 55 4.71 5.96 1.85
C LEU A 55 4.59 4.80 2.85
N TYR A 56 5.42 4.78 3.89
CA TYR A 56 5.45 3.73 4.89
C TYR A 56 4.13 3.61 5.65
N HIS A 57 3.59 4.74 6.11
CA HIS A 57 2.33 4.80 6.86
C HIS A 57 1.08 4.84 5.98
N GLY A 58 1.22 5.14 4.69
CA GLY A 58 0.13 5.32 3.73
C GLY A 58 0.13 4.31 2.60
N ALA A 59 0.35 4.79 1.39
CA ALA A 59 0.17 4.04 0.14
C ALA A 59 1.08 2.79 0.00
N GLY A 60 2.22 2.76 0.68
CA GLY A 60 3.12 1.60 0.67
C GLY A 60 2.58 0.41 1.47
N GLY A 61 1.61 0.62 2.37
CA GLY A 61 0.98 -0.45 3.15
C GLY A 61 1.91 -1.19 4.13
N CYS A 62 3.08 -0.64 4.43
CA CYS A 62 4.14 -1.32 5.19
C CYS A 62 3.71 -1.66 6.62
N THR A 63 2.94 -0.78 7.26
CA THR A 63 2.44 -0.93 8.64
C THR A 63 1.50 -2.13 8.81
N ALA A 64 0.86 -2.60 7.74
CA ALA A 64 -0.01 -3.78 7.79
C ALA A 64 0.73 -5.06 8.20
N CYS A 65 2.03 -5.14 7.87
CA CYS A 65 2.89 -6.25 8.23
C CYS A 65 3.95 -5.86 9.27
N HIS A 66 4.59 -4.69 9.11
CA HIS A 66 5.70 -4.23 9.95
C HIS A 66 5.28 -3.41 11.18
N GLY A 67 3.97 -3.20 11.40
CA GLY A 67 3.47 -2.39 12.52
C GLY A 67 3.51 -3.09 13.88
N LEU A 68 3.13 -4.37 13.93
CA LEU A 68 3.00 -5.11 15.19
C LEU A 68 4.17 -6.07 15.49
N GLY A 69 5.04 -6.32 14.53
CA GLY A 69 6.14 -7.27 14.70
C GLY A 69 5.72 -8.76 14.74
N THR A 70 4.47 -9.08 14.41
CA THR A 70 3.94 -10.45 14.44
C THR A 70 4.06 -11.16 13.09
N ARG A 71 3.83 -10.44 11.99
CA ARG A 71 3.90 -10.95 10.62
C ARG A 71 5.26 -10.72 9.98
N ALA A 72 5.87 -9.61 10.33
CA ALA A 72 7.19 -9.18 9.89
C ALA A 72 7.87 -8.43 11.04
N PRO A 73 9.20 -8.25 11.03
CA PRO A 73 9.89 -7.47 12.06
C PRO A 73 9.29 -6.05 12.16
N ASN A 74 9.06 -5.55 13.38
CA ASN A 74 8.74 -4.15 13.55
C ASN A 74 9.98 -3.32 13.22
N LEU A 75 9.85 -2.38 12.28
CA LEU A 75 11.00 -1.62 11.78
C LEU A 75 11.24 -0.34 12.60
N LEU A 76 10.19 0.21 13.22
CA LEU A 76 10.23 1.51 13.90
C LEU A 76 10.42 1.40 15.42
N THR A 77 10.46 0.19 15.97
CA THR A 77 10.74 -0.02 17.39
C THR A 77 12.04 -0.77 17.61
N ASP A 78 12.55 -0.70 18.84
CA ASP A 78 13.69 -1.51 19.23
C ASP A 78 13.37 -3.01 19.10
N GLU A 79 14.31 -3.76 18.56
CA GLU A 79 14.22 -5.20 18.45
C GLU A 79 15.33 -5.84 19.28
N LYS A 80 14.97 -6.36 20.45
CA LYS A 80 15.86 -7.09 21.34
C LYS A 80 17.15 -6.31 21.72
N GLY A 81 17.03 -5.00 21.94
CA GLY A 81 18.17 -4.13 22.29
C GLY A 81 19.07 -3.75 21.12
N GLN A 82 18.65 -4.02 19.87
CA GLN A 82 19.42 -3.68 18.67
C GLN A 82 19.05 -2.32 18.06
N GLY A 83 18.08 -1.63 18.65
CA GLY A 83 17.53 -0.36 18.15
C GLY A 83 16.52 -0.51 17.00
N GLN A 84 16.11 0.60 16.44
CA GLN A 84 15.25 0.66 15.28
C GLN A 84 15.98 0.19 14.02
N ILE A 85 15.28 0.06 12.90
CA ILE A 85 15.84 -0.56 11.68
C ILE A 85 17.13 0.12 11.20
N GLY A 86 17.20 1.45 11.21
CA GLY A 86 18.38 2.19 10.79
C GLY A 86 19.64 1.90 11.63
N ALA A 87 19.49 1.56 12.91
CA ALA A 87 20.61 1.18 13.78
C ALA A 87 21.12 -0.24 13.55
N ARG A 88 20.27 -1.13 13.01
CA ARG A 88 20.55 -2.58 12.90
C ARG A 88 20.68 -3.10 11.47
N CYS A 89 20.21 -2.36 10.45
CA CYS A 89 20.19 -2.83 9.05
C CYS A 89 21.56 -3.24 8.53
N GLY A 90 22.59 -2.45 8.75
CA GLY A 90 23.96 -2.75 8.29
C GLY A 90 24.65 -3.92 9.02
N LYS A 91 23.98 -4.50 10.04
CA LYS A 91 24.47 -5.67 10.77
C LYS A 91 23.72 -6.95 10.42
N ARG A 92 22.68 -6.86 9.60
CA ARG A 92 21.80 -7.99 9.26
C ARG A 92 22.46 -8.98 8.32
N GLU A 93 23.23 -8.48 7.37
CA GLU A 93 23.88 -9.31 6.36
C GLU A 93 25.33 -8.89 6.19
N SER A 94 26.24 -9.86 6.29
CA SER A 94 27.68 -9.60 6.17
C SER A 94 28.02 -9.07 4.77
N GLY A 95 28.79 -8.01 4.71
CA GLY A 95 29.24 -7.41 3.45
C GLY A 95 28.29 -6.39 2.83
N LYS A 96 27.13 -6.13 3.45
CA LYS A 96 26.19 -5.08 2.99
C LYS A 96 26.10 -3.94 4.00
N ASN A 97 26.11 -2.70 3.49
CA ASN A 97 25.75 -1.54 4.31
C ASN A 97 24.21 -1.45 4.46
N CYS A 98 23.75 -0.52 5.30
CA CYS A 98 22.34 -0.33 5.57
C CYS A 98 21.54 -0.06 4.29
N LYS A 99 21.99 0.87 3.48
CA LYS A 99 21.36 1.27 2.21
C LYS A 99 21.16 0.09 1.27
N ALA A 100 22.20 -0.69 1.02
CA ALA A 100 22.16 -1.85 0.14
C ALA A 100 21.23 -2.94 0.67
N TYR A 101 21.28 -3.23 1.98
CA TYR A 101 20.40 -4.19 2.62
C TYR A 101 18.92 -3.79 2.52
N LEU A 102 18.59 -2.54 2.82
CA LEU A 102 17.22 -2.04 2.77
C LEU A 102 16.67 -2.03 1.34
N TYR A 103 17.48 -1.57 0.37
CA TYR A 103 17.07 -1.57 -1.03
C TYR A 103 16.81 -2.99 -1.55
N GLU A 104 17.69 -3.93 -1.25
CA GLU A 104 17.50 -5.35 -1.62
C GLU A 104 16.28 -5.96 -0.92
N SER A 105 16.08 -5.67 0.37
CA SER A 105 14.89 -6.15 1.10
C SER A 105 13.58 -5.67 0.46
N LEU A 106 13.57 -4.50 -0.17
CA LEU A 106 12.41 -3.98 -0.90
C LEU A 106 12.26 -4.59 -2.29
N THR A 107 13.37 -4.83 -3.00
CA THR A 107 13.34 -5.29 -4.39
C THR A 107 13.41 -6.81 -4.54
N SER A 108 14.07 -7.47 -3.61
CA SER A 108 14.30 -8.93 -3.60
C SER A 108 14.12 -9.51 -2.19
N PRO A 109 12.93 -9.38 -1.57
CA PRO A 109 12.70 -9.66 -0.14
C PRO A 109 12.93 -11.12 0.26
N ARG A 110 13.06 -12.02 -0.70
CA ARG A 110 13.37 -13.43 -0.45
C ARG A 110 14.88 -13.72 -0.41
N ALA A 111 15.73 -12.76 -0.81
CA ALA A 111 17.18 -12.93 -0.77
C ALA A 111 17.67 -13.10 0.68
N TYR A 112 17.09 -12.37 1.61
CA TYR A 112 17.35 -12.51 3.03
C TYR A 112 16.05 -12.44 3.82
N VAL A 113 15.72 -13.49 4.56
CA VAL A 113 14.55 -13.57 5.45
C VAL A 113 15.01 -13.59 6.88
N VAL A 114 14.52 -12.65 7.70
CA VAL A 114 14.84 -12.58 9.12
C VAL A 114 14.31 -13.83 9.82
N GLN A 115 15.16 -14.47 10.60
CA GLN A 115 14.82 -15.71 11.30
C GLN A 115 13.54 -15.54 12.15
N GLY A 116 12.64 -16.49 12.03
CA GLY A 116 11.35 -16.51 12.74
C GLY A 116 10.20 -15.86 11.98
N TYR A 117 10.43 -15.38 10.76
CA TYR A 117 9.40 -14.83 9.90
C TYR A 117 9.26 -15.61 8.58
N GLU A 118 8.07 -15.58 8.01
CA GLU A 118 7.78 -16.20 6.72
C GLU A 118 8.15 -15.27 5.54
N PRO A 119 8.57 -15.81 4.39
CA PRO A 119 8.95 -15.04 3.20
C PRO A 119 7.71 -14.50 2.44
N ILE A 120 6.87 -13.73 3.12
CA ILE A 120 5.59 -13.21 2.59
C ILE A 120 5.66 -11.77 2.08
N MET A 121 6.79 -11.09 2.23
CA MET A 121 6.95 -9.72 1.76
C MET A 121 6.89 -9.69 0.22
N PRO A 122 6.02 -8.84 -0.38
CA PRO A 122 5.99 -8.68 -1.83
C PRO A 122 7.23 -7.92 -2.33
N GLU A 123 7.58 -8.14 -3.61
CA GLU A 123 8.63 -7.38 -4.30
C GLU A 123 8.15 -5.95 -4.53
N MET A 124 8.55 -5.01 -3.68
CA MET A 124 8.10 -3.62 -3.74
C MET A 124 8.59 -2.90 -5.00
N GLY A 125 9.69 -3.35 -5.62
CA GLY A 125 10.17 -2.84 -6.90
C GLY A 125 9.19 -3.01 -8.07
N ARG A 126 8.18 -3.86 -7.93
CA ARG A 126 7.09 -4.02 -8.92
C ARG A 126 5.91 -3.09 -8.65
N ILE A 127 5.84 -2.51 -7.47
CA ILE A 127 4.69 -1.73 -6.98
C ILE A 127 5.04 -0.26 -6.93
N LEU A 128 6.26 0.05 -6.51
CA LEU A 128 6.75 1.39 -6.28
C LEU A 128 7.75 1.82 -7.36
N SER A 129 7.73 3.11 -7.69
CA SER A 129 8.76 3.68 -8.56
C SER A 129 10.15 3.66 -7.89
N PRO A 130 11.24 3.72 -8.66
CA PRO A 130 12.58 3.82 -8.09
C PRO A 130 12.76 4.97 -7.10
N GLN A 131 12.13 6.12 -7.37
CA GLN A 131 12.17 7.28 -6.47
C GLN A 131 11.46 6.98 -5.14
N GLN A 132 10.32 6.27 -5.19
CA GLN A 132 9.59 5.87 -3.99
C GLN A 132 10.34 4.83 -3.17
N LEU A 133 11.04 3.91 -3.83
CA LEU A 133 11.92 2.94 -3.16
C LEU A 133 13.04 3.64 -2.40
N TRP A 134 13.72 4.60 -3.02
CA TRP A 134 14.79 5.34 -2.38
C TRP A 134 14.29 6.26 -1.25
N ALA A 135 13.09 6.82 -1.40
CA ALA A 135 12.43 7.54 -0.30
C ALA A 135 12.17 6.64 0.91
N LEU A 136 11.68 5.42 0.68
CA LEU A 136 11.50 4.42 1.75
C LEU A 136 12.83 4.03 2.40
N VAL A 137 13.89 3.82 1.62
CA VAL A 137 15.23 3.51 2.16
C VAL A 137 15.70 4.64 3.05
N ALA A 138 15.60 5.91 2.60
CA ALA A 138 15.99 7.08 3.40
C ALA A 138 15.20 7.18 4.70
N PHE A 139 13.88 6.96 4.66
CA PHE A 139 13.04 6.94 5.85
C PHE A 139 13.45 5.82 6.81
N LEU A 140 13.68 4.61 6.33
CA LEU A 140 14.07 3.48 7.17
C LEU A 140 15.46 3.69 7.79
N GLU A 141 16.41 4.28 7.05
CA GLU A 141 17.72 4.65 7.60
C GLU A 141 17.60 5.69 8.71
N SER A 142 16.73 6.70 8.55
CA SER A 142 16.54 7.76 9.55
C SER A 142 16.00 7.23 10.88
N ASN A 143 15.40 6.06 10.90
CA ASN A 143 14.89 5.42 12.11
C ASN A 143 16.03 4.74 12.89
N GLY A 144 16.79 5.54 13.60
CA GLY A 144 17.88 5.10 14.50
C GLY A 144 19.25 5.00 13.85
N GLY A 145 19.39 5.39 12.58
CA GLY A 145 20.64 5.42 11.82
C GLY A 145 20.91 6.75 11.16
N THR A 146 21.88 6.77 10.25
CA THR A 146 22.25 7.94 9.43
C THR A 146 21.75 7.73 8.01
N VAL A 147 21.10 8.73 7.44
CA VAL A 147 20.64 8.69 6.04
C VAL A 147 21.84 8.81 5.11
N ASP A 148 22.09 7.77 4.33
CA ASP A 148 23.16 7.67 3.33
C ASP A 148 22.62 7.74 1.89
N VAL A 149 21.31 7.81 1.72
CA VAL A 149 20.68 8.00 0.40
C VAL A 149 20.92 9.41 -0.10
N SER A 150 21.42 9.50 -1.32
CA SER A 150 21.72 10.75 -2.02
C SER A 150 21.00 10.86 -3.36
N ALA A 151 20.99 12.04 -3.96
CA ALA A 151 20.39 12.26 -5.27
C ALA A 151 20.99 11.36 -6.37
N SER A 152 22.26 10.94 -6.21
CA SER A 152 22.93 10.05 -7.17
C SER A 152 22.42 8.60 -7.14
N ASP A 153 21.80 8.18 -6.04
CA ASP A 153 21.19 6.85 -5.93
C ASP A 153 19.84 6.77 -6.66
N ILE A 154 19.23 7.92 -6.90
CA ILE A 154 17.90 8.02 -7.49
C ILE A 154 18.07 8.08 -9.01
N PRO A 155 17.62 7.07 -9.77
CA PRO A 155 17.62 7.14 -11.22
C PRO A 155 16.91 8.41 -11.67
N ALA A 156 17.56 9.21 -12.53
CA ALA A 156 16.91 10.36 -13.14
C ALA A 156 15.56 9.88 -13.70
N ALA A 157 14.49 10.55 -13.33
CA ALA A 157 13.19 10.24 -13.90
C ALA A 157 13.36 10.39 -15.42
N ASN A 158 13.47 9.28 -16.12
CA ASN A 158 13.48 9.30 -17.57
C ASN A 158 12.20 10.02 -17.96
N ALA A 159 12.35 11.16 -18.61
CA ALA A 159 11.30 11.94 -19.23
C ALA A 159 10.70 11.15 -20.39
N ALA A 160 10.08 10.01 -20.07
CA ALA A 160 9.31 9.18 -20.97
C ALA A 160 7.96 8.89 -20.34
N SER A 161 7.24 9.96 -20.06
CA SER A 161 5.78 9.97 -20.02
C SER A 161 5.35 11.38 -20.39
N GLY A 162 4.92 11.48 -21.63
CA GLY A 162 4.62 12.67 -22.39
C GLY A 162 3.95 13.79 -21.61
N ALA A 163 4.53 14.95 -21.79
CA ALA A 163 3.88 16.22 -21.58
C ALA A 163 2.48 16.22 -22.19
N ASN A 164 1.49 16.51 -21.38
CA ASN A 164 0.34 17.24 -21.86
C ASN A 164 -0.06 18.28 -20.80
N SER A 165 0.44 19.49 -21.03
CA SER A 165 0.01 20.70 -20.36
C SER A 165 -1.36 21.06 -20.92
N GLY A 166 -2.34 21.27 -20.07
CA GLY A 166 -3.57 21.92 -20.49
C GLY A 166 -4.74 21.75 -19.51
N ALA A 167 -5.14 22.87 -18.96
CA ALA A 167 -6.42 23.21 -18.38
C ALA A 167 -6.67 22.86 -16.90
N ALA A 168 -6.80 23.95 -16.14
CA ALA A 168 -7.31 24.02 -14.79
C ALA A 168 -8.76 23.49 -14.70
N GLY A 169 -8.91 22.46 -13.89
CA GLY A 169 -10.16 21.88 -13.44
C GLY A 169 -9.83 20.91 -12.35
N ALA A 170 -10.62 20.80 -11.28
CA ALA A 170 -10.36 19.92 -10.14
C ALA A 170 -9.82 18.56 -10.58
N PRO A 171 -8.74 18.04 -9.96
CA PRO A 171 -8.09 16.85 -10.47
C PRO A 171 -9.02 15.66 -10.34
N PRO A 172 -9.36 14.94 -11.42
CA PRO A 172 -9.84 13.58 -11.31
C PRO A 172 -8.73 12.77 -10.62
N ALA A 173 -9.10 11.88 -9.72
CA ALA A 173 -8.16 10.95 -9.11
C ALA A 173 -7.31 10.34 -10.24
N ALA A 174 -6.02 10.66 -10.27
CA ALA A 174 -5.10 10.08 -11.23
C ALA A 174 -5.01 8.59 -10.88
N GLY A 175 -5.73 7.77 -11.62
CA GLY A 175 -5.78 6.33 -11.39
C GLY A 175 -4.39 5.71 -11.53
N ILE A 176 -4.23 4.51 -11.00
CA ILE A 176 -3.03 3.68 -11.18
C ILE A 176 -2.67 3.63 -12.68
N ALA A 177 -1.37 3.53 -12.98
CA ALA A 177 -0.87 3.41 -14.36
C ALA A 177 -1.25 4.60 -15.28
N GLY A 178 -1.23 5.82 -14.73
CA GLY A 178 -1.43 7.03 -15.53
C GLY A 178 -2.83 7.15 -16.17
N GLY A 179 -3.84 6.53 -15.58
CA GLY A 179 -5.21 6.56 -16.09
C GLY A 179 -5.49 5.55 -17.21
N SER A 180 -4.53 4.68 -17.58
CA SER A 180 -4.74 3.63 -18.56
C SER A 180 -5.89 2.70 -18.15
N THR A 181 -6.73 2.31 -19.10
CA THR A 181 -7.78 1.27 -18.93
C THR A 181 -7.35 -0.10 -19.47
N ASP A 182 -6.10 -0.26 -19.92
CA ASP A 182 -5.58 -1.56 -20.29
C ASP A 182 -5.41 -2.44 -19.02
N PRO A 183 -6.10 -3.60 -18.95
CA PRO A 183 -6.13 -4.40 -17.74
C PRO A 183 -4.76 -4.90 -17.28
N MET A 184 -3.88 -5.28 -18.21
CA MET A 184 -2.53 -5.76 -17.85
C MET A 184 -1.64 -4.63 -17.34
N THR A 185 -1.79 -3.43 -17.88
CA THR A 185 -1.12 -2.23 -17.37
C THR A 185 -1.60 -1.88 -15.97
N ILE A 186 -2.91 -1.99 -15.71
CA ILE A 186 -3.48 -1.79 -14.37
C ILE A 186 -2.98 -2.86 -13.40
N ILE A 187 -3.01 -4.14 -13.77
CA ILE A 187 -2.56 -5.27 -12.96
C ILE A 187 -1.11 -5.10 -12.53
N ARG A 188 -0.24 -4.71 -13.46
CA ARG A 188 1.18 -4.45 -13.15
C ARG A 188 1.36 -3.19 -12.31
N GLY A 189 0.69 -2.10 -12.68
CA GLY A 189 0.76 -0.83 -11.97
C GLY A 189 0.17 -0.87 -10.55
N ALA A 190 -0.86 -1.69 -10.33
CA ALA A 190 -1.45 -1.96 -9.02
C ALA A 190 -0.70 -3.03 -8.20
N GLY A 191 0.33 -3.66 -8.77
CA GLY A 191 1.12 -4.68 -8.10
C GLY A 191 0.41 -6.01 -7.85
N CYS A 192 -0.67 -6.31 -8.58
CA CYS A 192 -1.47 -7.53 -8.38
C CYS A 192 -0.63 -8.80 -8.55
N THR A 193 0.30 -8.81 -9.51
CA THR A 193 1.21 -9.93 -9.78
C THR A 193 2.24 -10.16 -8.68
N GLY A 194 2.42 -9.21 -7.75
CA GLY A 194 3.26 -9.42 -6.57
C GLY A 194 2.74 -10.54 -5.66
N CYS A 195 1.41 -10.70 -5.60
CA CYS A 195 0.76 -11.68 -4.76
C CYS A 195 0.02 -12.77 -5.57
N HIS A 196 -0.63 -12.40 -6.66
CA HIS A 196 -1.46 -13.27 -7.46
C HIS A 196 -0.76 -13.76 -8.72
N LYS A 197 -1.00 -15.02 -9.09
CA LYS A 197 -0.64 -15.55 -10.40
C LYS A 197 -1.75 -15.20 -11.39
N ILE A 198 -1.37 -14.62 -12.53
CA ILE A 198 -2.27 -14.22 -13.61
C ILE A 198 -1.61 -14.60 -14.94
N SER A 199 -2.28 -15.40 -15.76
CA SER A 199 -1.76 -15.85 -17.08
C SER A 199 -0.33 -16.42 -17.03
N GLY A 200 0.00 -17.15 -15.96
CA GLY A 200 1.31 -17.77 -15.78
C GLY A 200 2.36 -16.90 -15.09
N GLU A 201 2.14 -15.60 -14.95
CA GLU A 201 3.03 -14.66 -14.28
C GLU A 201 2.54 -14.35 -12.85
N GLY A 202 3.46 -14.19 -11.89
CA GLY A 202 3.17 -13.63 -10.56
C GLY A 202 3.45 -14.55 -9.39
N GLY A 203 3.07 -14.06 -8.19
CA GLY A 203 3.32 -14.73 -6.91
C GLY A 203 2.26 -15.77 -6.54
N ALA A 204 2.51 -16.49 -5.43
CA ALA A 204 1.64 -17.53 -4.89
C ALA A 204 1.11 -17.19 -3.48
N ILE A 205 1.24 -15.93 -3.05
CA ILE A 205 0.75 -15.47 -1.73
C ILE A 205 -0.77 -15.32 -1.74
N GLY A 206 -1.33 -14.90 -2.88
CA GLY A 206 -2.75 -14.84 -3.15
C GLY A 206 -3.22 -15.97 -4.05
N PRO A 207 -4.55 -16.19 -4.15
CA PRO A 207 -5.12 -17.16 -5.05
C PRO A 207 -4.73 -16.92 -6.51
N ASP A 208 -4.57 -17.99 -7.28
CA ASP A 208 -4.34 -17.93 -8.73
C ASP A 208 -5.60 -17.37 -9.42
N LEU A 209 -5.42 -16.29 -10.18
CA LEU A 209 -6.47 -15.58 -10.91
C LEU A 209 -6.54 -15.97 -12.39
N THR A 210 -5.68 -16.88 -12.86
CA THR A 210 -5.62 -17.31 -14.28
C THR A 210 -6.99 -17.81 -14.80
N HIS A 211 -7.78 -18.46 -13.92
CA HIS A 211 -9.12 -18.97 -14.26
C HIS A 211 -10.16 -18.45 -13.24
N VAL A 212 -10.02 -17.22 -12.76
CA VAL A 212 -10.89 -16.69 -11.73
C VAL A 212 -12.34 -16.51 -12.19
N GLY A 213 -12.57 -16.17 -13.45
CA GLY A 213 -13.90 -16.02 -14.05
C GLY A 213 -14.70 -17.30 -14.15
N SER A 214 -14.06 -18.50 -14.03
CA SER A 214 -14.78 -19.78 -13.90
C SER A 214 -15.35 -19.98 -12.50
N ARG A 215 -14.83 -19.29 -11.48
CA ARG A 215 -15.14 -19.51 -10.07
C ARG A 215 -15.93 -18.38 -9.45
N LEU A 216 -15.75 -17.16 -9.92
CA LEU A 216 -16.35 -15.95 -9.37
C LEU A 216 -17.07 -15.15 -10.44
N SER A 217 -18.24 -14.61 -10.12
CA SER A 217 -18.92 -13.63 -10.96
C SER A 217 -18.18 -12.29 -10.94
N ALA A 218 -18.43 -11.44 -11.94
CA ALA A 218 -17.90 -10.09 -12.00
C ALA A 218 -18.17 -9.26 -10.72
N ASN A 219 -19.36 -9.42 -10.12
CA ASN A 219 -19.70 -8.73 -8.88
C ASN A 219 -18.84 -9.19 -7.69
N LEU A 220 -18.59 -10.50 -7.57
CA LEU A 220 -17.73 -11.04 -6.52
C LEU A 220 -16.26 -10.67 -6.72
N ILE A 221 -15.81 -10.59 -7.97
CA ILE A 221 -14.47 -10.10 -8.29
C ILE A 221 -14.33 -8.62 -7.88
N ARG A 222 -15.32 -7.79 -8.21
CA ARG A 222 -15.35 -6.37 -7.81
C ARG A 222 -15.34 -6.22 -6.28
N GLU A 223 -16.18 -6.99 -5.59
CA GLU A 223 -16.22 -7.00 -4.13
C GLU A 223 -14.86 -7.41 -3.55
N SER A 224 -14.23 -8.45 -4.08
CA SER A 224 -12.93 -8.93 -3.61
C SER A 224 -11.80 -7.91 -3.82
N ILE A 225 -11.87 -7.06 -4.84
CA ILE A 225 -10.90 -5.97 -5.07
C ILE A 225 -11.13 -4.84 -4.06
N LEU A 226 -12.37 -4.44 -3.84
CA LEU A 226 -12.70 -3.30 -2.99
C LEU A 226 -12.71 -3.65 -1.50
N LEU A 227 -13.14 -4.85 -1.16
CA LEU A 227 -13.31 -5.37 0.21
C LEU A 227 -12.63 -6.74 0.36
N PRO A 228 -11.30 -6.82 0.26
CA PRO A 228 -10.59 -8.11 0.17
C PRO A 228 -10.76 -9.02 1.39
N ASP A 229 -11.10 -8.45 2.55
CA ASP A 229 -11.33 -9.22 3.77
C ASP A 229 -12.78 -9.68 3.95
N ALA A 230 -13.72 -9.23 3.10
CA ALA A 230 -15.13 -9.62 3.20
C ALA A 230 -15.30 -11.12 2.95
N LYS A 231 -14.56 -11.66 1.99
CA LYS A 231 -14.57 -13.09 1.68
C LYS A 231 -13.19 -13.56 1.25
N VAL A 232 -12.48 -14.23 2.14
CA VAL A 232 -11.16 -14.79 1.86
C VAL A 232 -11.29 -16.12 1.14
N ALA A 233 -10.47 -16.35 0.11
CA ALA A 233 -10.46 -17.61 -0.63
C ALA A 233 -10.02 -18.78 0.27
N LYS A 234 -10.64 -19.95 0.10
CA LYS A 234 -10.31 -21.17 0.85
C LYS A 234 -8.83 -21.52 0.67
N GLY A 235 -8.15 -21.77 1.78
CA GLY A 235 -6.70 -22.05 1.83
C GLY A 235 -5.81 -20.80 1.92
N PHE A 236 -6.40 -19.61 1.90
CA PHE A 236 -5.67 -18.34 2.03
C PHE A 236 -6.06 -17.56 3.29
N GLU A 237 -6.73 -18.20 4.24
CA GLU A 237 -7.22 -17.57 5.48
C GLU A 237 -6.09 -16.94 6.30
N LYS A 238 -4.92 -17.56 6.29
CA LYS A 238 -3.71 -17.05 6.96
C LYS A 238 -3.19 -15.73 6.38
N PHE A 239 -3.61 -15.39 5.16
CA PHE A 239 -3.25 -14.15 4.47
C PHE A 239 -4.34 -13.08 4.53
N LYS A 240 -5.37 -13.26 5.36
CA LYS A 240 -6.39 -12.24 5.60
C LYS A 240 -5.74 -10.92 6.02
N GLY A 241 -6.15 -9.81 5.40
CA GLY A 241 -5.60 -8.48 5.64
C GLY A 241 -4.25 -8.20 4.98
N VAL A 242 -3.72 -9.12 4.14
CA VAL A 242 -2.50 -8.88 3.35
C VAL A 242 -2.81 -8.08 2.07
N MET A 243 -3.94 -8.35 1.43
CA MET A 243 -4.35 -7.59 0.25
C MET A 243 -4.74 -6.15 0.65
N PRO A 244 -4.18 -5.13 0.00
CA PRO A 244 -4.46 -3.73 0.33
C PRO A 244 -5.95 -3.39 0.17
N LYS A 245 -6.50 -2.61 1.10
CA LYS A 245 -7.90 -2.13 1.06
C LYS A 245 -8.04 -0.78 0.34
N THR A 246 -6.97 -0.31 -0.27
CA THR A 246 -6.87 1.05 -0.84
C THR A 246 -7.26 1.12 -2.31
N PHE A 247 -7.53 -0.01 -2.96
CA PHE A 247 -7.83 -0.04 -4.39
C PHE A 247 -9.07 0.78 -4.78
N GLY A 248 -10.07 0.89 -3.88
CA GLY A 248 -11.24 1.75 -4.11
C GLY A 248 -10.89 3.25 -4.25
N ASN A 249 -9.78 3.69 -3.65
CA ASN A 249 -9.29 5.07 -3.73
C ASN A 249 -8.24 5.26 -4.82
N GLN A 250 -7.62 4.18 -5.30
CA GLN A 250 -6.51 4.19 -6.24
C GLN A 250 -6.94 3.95 -7.69
N LEU A 251 -7.99 3.15 -7.88
CA LEU A 251 -8.55 2.85 -9.19
C LEU A 251 -9.66 3.83 -9.53
N THR A 252 -9.65 4.35 -10.76
CA THR A 252 -10.84 5.01 -11.28
C THR A 252 -11.95 3.98 -11.53
N GLY A 253 -13.21 4.43 -11.60
CA GLY A 253 -14.33 3.54 -11.91
C GLY A 253 -14.14 2.79 -13.24
N ALA A 254 -13.58 3.48 -14.26
CA ALA A 254 -13.28 2.88 -15.55
C ALA A 254 -12.19 1.78 -15.45
N GLN A 255 -11.16 2.03 -14.66
CA GLN A 255 -10.08 1.06 -14.40
C GLN A 255 -10.59 -0.17 -13.64
N LEU A 256 -11.38 0.05 -12.60
CA LEU A 256 -11.97 -1.05 -11.83
C LEU A 256 -12.85 -1.92 -12.75
N GLU A 257 -13.67 -1.31 -13.58
CA GLU A 257 -14.55 -2.06 -14.47
C GLU A 257 -13.77 -2.81 -15.55
N ALA A 258 -12.75 -2.19 -16.16
CA ALA A 258 -11.88 -2.85 -17.13
C ALA A 258 -11.17 -4.08 -16.50
N LEU A 259 -10.69 -3.92 -15.27
CA LEU A 259 -10.05 -5.01 -14.52
C LEU A 259 -11.03 -6.14 -14.19
N VAL A 260 -12.23 -5.79 -13.73
CA VAL A 260 -13.29 -6.77 -13.39
C VAL A 260 -13.71 -7.56 -14.63
N GLN A 261 -13.95 -6.91 -15.76
CA GLN A 261 -14.32 -7.57 -17.02
C GLN A 261 -13.22 -8.48 -17.52
N PHE A 262 -11.97 -8.02 -17.46
CA PHE A 262 -10.82 -8.83 -17.84
C PHE A 262 -10.72 -10.09 -16.99
N LEU A 263 -10.75 -9.98 -15.66
CA LEU A 263 -10.67 -11.12 -14.76
C LEU A 263 -11.88 -12.06 -14.89
N ALA A 264 -13.08 -11.54 -15.11
CA ALA A 264 -14.29 -12.32 -15.32
C ALA A 264 -14.27 -13.10 -16.65
N SER A 265 -13.52 -12.63 -17.66
CA SER A 265 -13.34 -13.33 -18.94
C SER A 265 -12.35 -14.50 -18.86
N HIS A 266 -11.53 -14.56 -17.82
CA HIS A 266 -10.56 -15.63 -17.56
C HIS A 266 -11.26 -16.89 -17.01
N LYS A 267 -11.73 -17.74 -17.91
CA LYS A 267 -12.45 -18.99 -17.62
C LYS A 267 -11.54 -20.21 -17.69
#